data_2840bee7f02576b3989a68220fdd34b4
#
_entry.id   2840bee7f02576b3989a68220fdd34b4
#
_cell.length_a   1.000
_cell.length_b   1.000
_cell.length_c   1.000
_cell.angle_alpha   90.00
_cell.angle_beta   90.00
_cell.angle_gamma   90.00
#
_symmetry.space_group_name_H-M   'P 1'
#
loop_
_entity.id
_entity.type
_entity.pdbx_description
1 polymer ?
#
loop_
_entity_poly.entity_id
_entity_poly.type
_entity_poly.pdbx_seq_one_letter_code
_entity_poly.pdbx_strand_id
1 'polypeptide(L)'
;PKVDQSGGPDACWPWQGHIGANGYGFFKPWADNRSMSVLRCAWMLTNGLIPAGIDIDHTCHNKARCVLTTDCPHRRCANPSHGEPVTHRENILRGNTFAAKFARVTHCPQGHPYDEANTYRWRGHRLCRACHHKQSVESARRRYHGLAGPIGRPKKETRQCQLETRRPQAWTPASM
;
A
#
# COMPACT_ATOMS: atom_id res chain seq x y z
N PRO A 1 -27.66 -16.02 -10.40
CA PRO A 1 -26.86 -15.56 -9.24
C PRO A 1 -25.50 -15.10 -9.72
N LYS A 2 -24.95 -14.05 -9.06
CA LYS A 2 -23.60 -13.54 -9.40
C LYS A 2 -22.50 -14.16 -8.57
N VAL A 3 -22.82 -15.17 -7.77
CA VAL A 3 -21.88 -15.92 -6.92
C VAL A 3 -21.98 -17.37 -7.33
N ASP A 4 -20.86 -17.97 -7.69
CA ASP A 4 -20.78 -19.38 -8.01
C ASP A 4 -20.47 -20.18 -6.73
N GLN A 5 -21.38 -21.06 -6.33
CA GLN A 5 -21.28 -21.91 -5.15
C GLN A 5 -21.12 -23.39 -5.49
N SER A 6 -20.90 -23.72 -6.77
CA SER A 6 -20.85 -25.11 -7.26
C SER A 6 -19.75 -25.96 -6.60
N GLY A 7 -18.69 -25.31 -6.07
CA GLY A 7 -17.60 -26.00 -5.38
C GLY A 7 -17.92 -26.48 -3.96
N GLY A 8 -19.13 -26.17 -3.43
CA GLY A 8 -19.53 -26.54 -2.09
C GLY A 8 -19.20 -25.51 -1.00
N PRO A 9 -19.52 -25.80 0.28
CA PRO A 9 -19.45 -24.83 1.37
C PRO A 9 -18.03 -24.37 1.75
N ASP A 10 -17.05 -25.24 1.58
CA ASP A 10 -15.66 -24.95 1.94
C ASP A 10 -14.81 -24.40 0.78
N ALA A 11 -15.38 -24.34 -0.42
CA ALA A 11 -14.71 -23.79 -1.60
C ALA A 11 -14.79 -22.27 -1.65
N CYS A 12 -13.91 -21.64 -2.41
CA CYS A 12 -14.10 -20.24 -2.79
C CYS A 12 -15.35 -20.10 -3.64
N TRP A 13 -16.15 -19.08 -3.39
CA TRP A 13 -17.31 -18.70 -4.17
C TRP A 13 -17.00 -17.51 -5.07
N PRO A 14 -16.59 -17.74 -6.32
CA PRO A 14 -16.19 -16.66 -7.21
C PRO A 14 -17.32 -15.67 -7.50
N TRP A 15 -17.05 -14.40 -7.30
CA TRP A 15 -17.91 -13.32 -7.73
C TRP A 15 -17.81 -13.12 -9.25
N GLN A 16 -18.94 -13.11 -9.94
CA GLN A 16 -19.05 -12.96 -11.40
C GLN A 16 -19.52 -11.56 -11.83
N GLY A 17 -19.61 -10.60 -10.89
CA GLY A 17 -20.00 -9.24 -11.18
C GLY A 17 -18.81 -8.30 -11.34
N HIS A 18 -19.00 -7.02 -11.01
CA HIS A 18 -17.97 -5.99 -11.13
C HIS A 18 -16.73 -6.29 -10.26
N ILE A 19 -15.55 -6.20 -10.87
CA ILE A 19 -14.25 -6.33 -10.22
C ILE A 19 -13.57 -4.96 -10.25
N GLY A 20 -13.12 -4.49 -9.09
CA GLY A 20 -12.37 -3.26 -8.99
C GLY A 20 -10.93 -3.41 -9.53
N ALA A 21 -10.26 -2.29 -9.77
CA ALA A 21 -8.87 -2.25 -10.25
C ALA A 21 -7.87 -2.99 -9.33
N ASN A 22 -8.23 -3.20 -8.07
CA ASN A 22 -7.45 -3.95 -7.09
C ASN A 22 -7.75 -5.47 -7.10
N GLY A 23 -8.60 -5.96 -8.01
CA GLY A 23 -8.96 -7.36 -8.16
C GLY A 23 -10.06 -7.87 -7.21
N TYR A 24 -10.59 -7.02 -6.34
CA TYR A 24 -11.68 -7.41 -5.44
C TYR A 24 -13.06 -7.29 -6.11
N GLY A 25 -13.97 -8.17 -5.70
CA GLY A 25 -15.38 -8.08 -6.12
C GLY A 25 -16.10 -6.97 -5.35
N PHE A 26 -16.86 -6.17 -6.09
CA PHE A 26 -17.68 -5.10 -5.54
C PHE A 26 -19.08 -5.11 -6.10
N PHE A 27 -20.03 -4.63 -5.32
CA PHE A 27 -21.37 -4.31 -5.78
C PHE A 27 -21.95 -3.13 -4.97
N LYS A 28 -23.11 -2.66 -5.40
CA LYS A 28 -23.80 -1.52 -4.78
C LYS A 28 -25.11 -2.02 -4.19
N PRO A 29 -25.14 -2.34 -2.88
CA PRO A 29 -26.35 -2.86 -2.24
C PRO A 29 -27.40 -1.79 -1.95
N TRP A 30 -27.03 -0.49 -2.01
CA TRP A 30 -27.89 0.63 -1.66
C TRP A 30 -28.17 1.56 -2.85
N ALA A 31 -29.29 2.28 -2.75
CA ALA A 31 -29.69 3.28 -3.76
C ALA A 31 -28.74 4.50 -3.82
N ASP A 32 -27.97 4.75 -2.77
CA ASP A 32 -27.01 5.86 -2.70
C ASP A 32 -25.69 5.62 -3.45
N ASN A 33 -25.63 4.57 -4.25
CA ASN A 33 -24.47 4.20 -5.07
C ASN A 33 -23.17 3.88 -4.31
N ARG A 34 -23.17 3.78 -2.97
CA ARG A 34 -22.01 3.31 -2.24
C ARG A 34 -21.67 1.87 -2.62
N SER A 35 -20.42 1.61 -2.95
CA SER A 35 -19.95 0.27 -3.25
C SER A 35 -19.45 -0.43 -1.99
N MET A 36 -19.69 -1.75 -1.91
CA MET A 36 -19.20 -2.60 -0.83
C MET A 36 -18.48 -3.81 -1.44
N SER A 37 -17.42 -4.32 -0.77
CA SER A 37 -16.83 -5.58 -1.20
C SER A 37 -17.78 -6.74 -0.97
N VAL A 38 -17.76 -7.69 -1.88
CA VAL A 38 -18.71 -8.83 -1.85
C VAL A 38 -18.51 -9.70 -0.62
N LEU A 39 -17.27 -9.96 -0.20
CA LEU A 39 -16.98 -10.74 1.02
C LEU A 39 -17.53 -10.03 2.26
N ARG A 40 -17.30 -8.72 2.38
CA ARG A 40 -17.80 -7.93 3.52
C ARG A 40 -19.34 -8.02 3.62
N CYS A 41 -20.03 -7.93 2.49
CA CYS A 41 -21.48 -8.07 2.47
C CYS A 41 -21.93 -9.49 2.82
N ALA A 42 -21.34 -10.51 2.21
CA ALA A 42 -21.66 -11.91 2.50
C ALA A 42 -21.45 -12.21 3.99
N TRP A 43 -20.33 -11.74 4.55
CA TRP A 43 -20.05 -11.91 5.98
C TRP A 43 -21.10 -11.22 6.87
N MET A 44 -21.51 -9.99 6.54
CA MET A 44 -22.55 -9.27 7.29
C MET A 44 -23.90 -9.98 7.25
N LEU A 45 -24.27 -10.54 6.10
CA LEU A 45 -25.53 -11.28 5.95
C LEU A 45 -25.57 -12.56 6.81
N THR A 46 -24.41 -13.16 7.04
CA THR A 46 -24.30 -14.42 7.80
C THR A 46 -24.07 -14.18 9.28
N ASN A 47 -23.25 -13.18 9.66
CA ASN A 47 -22.73 -13.00 11.01
C ASN A 47 -23.20 -11.71 11.69
N GLY A 48 -23.92 -10.83 10.96
CA GLY A 48 -24.40 -9.56 11.47
C GLY A 48 -23.43 -8.38 11.20
N LEU A 49 -23.68 -7.28 11.90
CA LEU A 49 -22.95 -6.03 11.67
C LEU A 49 -21.45 -6.14 12.01
N ILE A 50 -20.62 -5.53 11.17
CA ILE A 50 -19.18 -5.44 11.40
C ILE A 50 -18.89 -4.19 12.23
N PRO A 51 -18.21 -4.31 13.39
CA PRO A 51 -17.83 -3.16 14.20
C PRO A 51 -16.97 -2.16 13.45
N ALA A 52 -17.01 -0.89 13.88
CA ALA A 52 -16.14 0.14 13.30
C ALA A 52 -14.66 -0.20 13.51
N GLY A 53 -13.84 0.06 12.49
CA GLY A 53 -12.40 -0.22 12.52
C GLY A 53 -12.01 -1.68 12.27
N ILE A 54 -12.99 -2.56 12.00
CA ILE A 54 -12.75 -3.97 11.65
C ILE A 54 -12.85 -4.17 10.14
N ASP A 55 -11.82 -4.78 9.58
CA ASP A 55 -11.78 -5.28 8.20
C ASP A 55 -12.23 -6.74 8.17
N ILE A 56 -12.71 -7.21 7.02
CA ILE A 56 -12.91 -8.64 6.76
C ILE A 56 -11.81 -9.09 5.80
N ASP A 57 -10.90 -9.89 6.34
CA ASP A 57 -9.75 -10.42 5.60
C ASP A 57 -10.10 -11.73 4.88
N HIS A 58 -9.51 -11.95 3.69
CA HIS A 58 -9.69 -13.18 2.91
C HIS A 58 -8.71 -14.26 3.36
N THR A 59 -9.12 -15.14 4.26
CA THR A 59 -8.28 -16.25 4.76
C THR A 59 -7.80 -17.17 3.64
N CYS A 60 -8.60 -17.40 2.61
CA CYS A 60 -8.23 -18.18 1.43
C CYS A 60 -7.07 -17.54 0.64
N HIS A 61 -7.03 -16.20 0.54
CA HIS A 61 -5.94 -15.46 -0.09
C HIS A 61 -4.63 -15.62 0.69
N ASN A 62 -4.70 -15.54 2.01
CA ASN A 62 -3.55 -15.68 2.90
C ASN A 62 -3.00 -17.12 2.91
N LYS A 63 -3.86 -18.12 3.00
CA LYS A 63 -3.50 -19.54 2.96
C LYS A 63 -2.83 -19.92 1.64
N ALA A 64 -3.33 -19.42 0.52
CA ALA A 64 -2.77 -19.65 -0.80
C ALA A 64 -1.47 -18.85 -1.06
N ARG A 65 -1.03 -17.99 -0.14
CA ARG A 65 0.15 -17.12 -0.28
C ARG A 65 0.18 -16.36 -1.61
N CYS A 66 -0.97 -15.88 -2.04
CA CYS A 66 -1.09 -15.21 -3.33
C CYS A 66 -0.19 -13.99 -3.39
N VAL A 67 0.48 -13.82 -4.54
CA VAL A 67 1.16 -12.57 -4.85
C VAL A 67 0.15 -11.44 -5.05
N LEU A 68 0.56 -10.18 -4.81
CA LEU A 68 -0.30 -9.00 -4.98
C LEU A 68 -0.53 -8.75 -6.49
N THR A 69 -1.38 -9.55 -7.10
CA THR A 69 -1.83 -9.36 -8.48
C THR A 69 -3.32 -9.08 -8.51
N THR A 70 -3.77 -8.31 -9.49
CA THR A 70 -5.19 -7.99 -9.69
C THR A 70 -6.00 -9.22 -10.12
N ASP A 71 -5.36 -10.25 -10.68
CA ASP A 71 -6.01 -11.46 -11.20
C ASP A 71 -6.14 -12.60 -10.19
N CYS A 72 -5.85 -12.33 -8.92
CA CYS A 72 -5.98 -13.35 -7.88
C CYS A 72 -7.44 -13.78 -7.68
N PRO A 73 -7.81 -15.04 -7.92
CA PRO A 73 -9.20 -15.53 -7.81
C PRO A 73 -9.72 -15.43 -6.36
N HIS A 74 -8.85 -15.56 -5.37
CA HIS A 74 -9.24 -15.46 -3.95
C HIS A 74 -9.76 -14.07 -3.56
N ARG A 75 -9.35 -13.00 -4.27
CA ARG A 75 -9.89 -11.64 -4.05
C ARG A 75 -11.34 -11.48 -4.50
N ARG A 76 -11.81 -12.39 -5.35
CA ARG A 76 -13.19 -12.44 -5.84
C ARG A 76 -14.07 -13.36 -5.01
N CYS A 77 -13.51 -14.00 -3.96
CA CYS A 77 -14.25 -14.93 -3.12
C CYS A 77 -15.32 -14.18 -2.31
N ALA A 78 -16.56 -14.67 -2.40
CA ALA A 78 -17.71 -14.19 -1.64
C ALA A 78 -18.14 -15.15 -0.53
N ASN A 79 -17.37 -16.21 -0.25
CA ASN A 79 -17.70 -17.18 0.78
C ASN A 79 -17.50 -16.57 2.17
N PRO A 80 -18.55 -16.40 2.99
CA PRO A 80 -18.41 -15.79 4.32
C PRO A 80 -17.53 -16.60 5.27
N SER A 81 -17.41 -17.93 5.10
CA SER A 81 -16.53 -18.79 5.90
C SER A 81 -15.02 -18.52 5.62
N HIS A 82 -14.72 -17.87 4.50
CA HIS A 82 -13.37 -17.42 4.13
C HIS A 82 -13.08 -15.99 4.58
N GLY A 83 -14.00 -15.34 5.31
CA GLY A 83 -13.86 -14.02 5.87
C GLY A 83 -13.53 -14.06 7.35
N GLU A 84 -12.48 -13.39 7.77
CA GLU A 84 -12.10 -13.24 9.18
C GLU A 84 -12.11 -11.76 9.59
N PRO A 85 -12.84 -11.39 10.67
CA PRO A 85 -12.81 -10.03 11.19
C PRO A 85 -11.47 -9.77 11.89
N VAL A 86 -10.75 -8.76 11.43
CA VAL A 86 -9.42 -8.38 11.93
C VAL A 86 -9.31 -6.86 12.05
N THR A 87 -8.40 -6.37 12.88
CA THR A 87 -8.08 -4.95 12.89
C THR A 87 -7.38 -4.57 11.57
N HIS A 88 -7.52 -3.30 11.15
CA HIS A 88 -6.84 -2.80 9.96
C HIS A 88 -5.31 -3.02 10.02
N ARG A 89 -4.71 -2.81 11.20
CA ARG A 89 -3.28 -3.07 11.42
C ARG A 89 -2.92 -4.54 11.18
N GLU A 90 -3.72 -5.44 11.70
CA GLU A 90 -3.53 -6.89 11.57
C GLU A 90 -3.66 -7.35 10.12
N ASN A 91 -4.68 -6.86 9.42
CA ASN A 91 -4.90 -7.11 8.01
C ASN A 91 -3.68 -6.69 7.15
N ILE A 92 -3.15 -5.47 7.37
CA ILE A 92 -1.94 -5.01 6.69
C ILE A 92 -0.74 -5.94 6.96
N LEU A 93 -0.56 -6.39 8.21
CA LEU A 93 0.59 -7.21 8.61
C LEU A 93 0.50 -8.67 8.12
N ARG A 94 -0.70 -9.20 7.94
CA ARG A 94 -0.94 -10.52 7.32
C ARG A 94 -0.60 -10.53 5.83
N GLY A 95 -0.83 -9.42 5.16
CA GLY A 95 -0.60 -9.27 3.73
C GLY A 95 0.88 -9.27 3.33
N ASN A 96 1.13 -9.10 2.04
CA ASN A 96 2.47 -8.99 1.45
C ASN A 96 2.84 -7.53 1.11
N THR A 97 2.37 -6.59 1.94
CA THR A 97 2.62 -5.16 1.79
C THR A 97 4.05 -4.79 2.20
N PHE A 98 4.52 -3.60 1.82
CA PHE A 98 5.77 -3.06 2.33
C PHE A 98 5.80 -3.00 3.86
N ALA A 99 4.70 -2.58 4.48
CA ALA A 99 4.60 -2.52 5.94
C ALA A 99 4.77 -3.89 6.59
N ALA A 100 4.14 -4.95 6.03
CA ALA A 100 4.31 -6.32 6.49
C ALA A 100 5.74 -6.82 6.32
N LYS A 101 6.36 -6.53 5.16
CA LYS A 101 7.77 -6.89 4.91
C LYS A 101 8.70 -6.21 5.90
N PHE A 102 8.55 -4.90 6.11
CA PHE A 102 9.36 -4.15 7.08
C PHE A 102 9.15 -4.61 8.52
N ALA A 103 7.92 -5.02 8.89
CA ALA A 103 7.66 -5.54 10.23
C ALA A 103 8.41 -6.85 10.51
N ARG A 104 8.61 -7.68 9.47
CA ARG A 104 9.31 -8.97 9.57
C ARG A 104 10.84 -8.85 9.53
N VAL A 105 11.38 -7.70 9.13
CA VAL A 105 12.84 -7.49 9.09
C VAL A 105 13.38 -7.42 10.52
N THR A 106 14.30 -8.31 10.86
CA THR A 106 14.92 -8.43 12.19
C THR A 106 16.27 -7.73 12.29
N HIS A 107 16.90 -7.42 11.15
CA HIS A 107 18.21 -6.78 11.08
C HIS A 107 18.20 -5.58 10.13
N CYS A 108 19.04 -4.59 10.40
CA CYS A 108 19.23 -3.48 9.46
C CYS A 108 20.07 -3.94 8.24
N PRO A 109 20.18 -3.14 7.16
CA PRO A 109 20.99 -3.49 5.99
C PRO A 109 22.48 -3.74 6.28
N GLN A 110 22.98 -3.28 7.43
CA GLN A 110 24.36 -3.51 7.88
C GLN A 110 24.49 -4.72 8.82
N GLY A 111 23.41 -5.51 8.99
CA GLY A 111 23.41 -6.71 9.81
C GLY A 111 23.24 -6.49 11.32
N HIS A 112 23.03 -5.28 11.82
CA HIS A 112 22.76 -5.06 13.24
C HIS A 112 21.32 -5.46 13.58
N PRO A 113 21.07 -6.15 14.73
CA PRO A 113 19.74 -6.57 15.11
C PRO A 113 18.85 -5.38 15.46
N TYR A 114 17.58 -5.51 15.18
CA TYR A 114 16.54 -4.59 15.64
C TYR A 114 15.95 -5.06 16.96
N ASP A 115 16.81 -5.18 17.98
CA ASP A 115 16.41 -5.43 19.36
C ASP A 115 16.07 -4.12 20.10
N GLU A 116 15.69 -4.23 21.36
CA GLU A 116 15.31 -3.08 22.19
C GLU A 116 16.50 -2.11 22.40
N ALA A 117 17.69 -2.63 22.61
CA ALA A 117 18.90 -1.83 22.86
C ALA A 117 19.33 -1.03 21.62
N ASN A 118 19.27 -1.66 20.44
CA ASN A 118 19.77 -1.08 19.19
C ASN A 118 18.68 -0.38 18.35
N THR A 119 17.41 -0.44 18.75
CA THR A 119 16.32 0.15 17.99
C THR A 119 15.82 1.44 18.66
N TYR A 120 15.59 2.49 17.85
CA TYR A 120 14.75 3.60 18.28
C TYR A 120 13.75 3.98 17.20
N ARG A 121 12.65 4.62 17.62
CA ARG A 121 11.58 5.04 16.72
C ARG A 121 11.56 6.56 16.62
N TRP A 122 11.54 7.04 15.38
CA TRP A 122 11.42 8.46 15.11
C TRP A 122 10.42 8.67 13.96
N ARG A 123 9.41 9.49 14.19
CA ARG A 123 8.32 9.76 13.23
C ARG A 123 7.71 8.48 12.64
N GLY A 124 7.50 7.45 13.45
CA GLY A 124 6.93 6.18 13.00
C GLY A 124 7.93 5.23 12.32
N HIS A 125 9.15 5.68 12.02
CA HIS A 125 10.19 4.85 11.43
C HIS A 125 11.05 4.16 12.48
N ARG A 126 11.46 2.93 12.18
CA ARG A 126 12.41 2.16 12.97
C ARG A 126 13.83 2.42 12.48
N LEU A 127 14.71 2.85 13.35
CA LEU A 127 16.08 3.23 13.05
C LEU A 127 17.06 2.41 13.89
N CYS A 128 18.18 2.00 13.30
CA CYS A 128 19.27 1.29 13.97
C CYS A 128 20.20 2.29 14.66
N ARG A 129 20.36 2.19 16.00
CA ARG A 129 21.22 3.08 16.78
C ARG A 129 22.69 3.01 16.37
N ALA A 130 23.22 1.80 16.14
CA ALA A 130 24.61 1.62 15.73
C ALA A 130 24.91 2.30 14.38
N CYS A 131 24.03 2.10 13.37
CA CYS A 131 24.19 2.77 12.08
C CYS A 131 24.06 4.29 12.18
N HIS A 132 23.08 4.76 12.94
CA HIS A 132 22.86 6.20 13.13
C HIS A 132 24.04 6.85 13.85
N HIS A 133 24.57 6.20 14.89
CA HIS A 133 25.77 6.69 15.60
C HIS A 133 26.98 6.79 14.66
N LYS A 134 27.27 5.72 13.90
CA LYS A 134 28.36 5.71 12.91
C LYS A 134 28.22 6.87 11.91
N GLN A 135 27.05 7.06 11.34
CA GLN A 135 26.78 8.15 10.38
C GLN A 135 26.94 9.53 11.03
N SER A 136 26.50 9.69 12.28
CA SER A 136 26.64 10.95 13.02
C SER A 136 28.09 11.29 13.28
N VAL A 137 28.90 10.33 13.74
CA VAL A 137 30.34 10.50 13.98
C VAL A 137 31.06 10.82 12.68
N GLU A 138 30.76 10.12 11.60
CA GLU A 138 31.36 10.35 10.29
C GLU A 138 31.00 11.73 9.73
N SER A 139 29.76 12.15 9.87
CA SER A 139 29.31 13.49 9.48
C SER A 139 29.98 14.59 10.32
N ALA A 140 30.15 14.36 11.62
CA ALA A 140 30.89 15.28 12.48
C ALA A 140 32.36 15.37 12.07
N ARG A 141 33.04 14.25 11.82
CA ARG A 141 34.42 14.21 11.32
C ARG A 141 34.60 15.00 10.03
N ARG A 142 33.71 14.78 9.04
CA ARG A 142 33.76 15.51 7.76
C ARG A 142 33.63 17.02 7.96
N ARG A 143 32.76 17.47 8.85
CA ARG A 143 32.61 18.90 9.19
C ARG A 143 33.84 19.47 9.85
N TYR A 144 34.41 18.73 10.81
CA TYR A 144 35.57 19.19 11.59
C TYR A 144 36.85 19.27 10.74
N HIS A 145 37.00 18.38 9.76
CA HIS A 145 38.20 18.36 8.89
C HIS A 145 38.05 19.17 7.59
N GLY A 146 37.02 20.01 7.49
CA GLY A 146 36.81 20.86 6.31
C GLY A 146 36.50 20.11 5.01
N LEU A 147 36.27 18.78 5.10
CA LEU A 147 35.96 17.93 3.96
C LEU A 147 34.47 17.92 3.60
N ALA A 148 33.66 18.58 4.40
CA ALA A 148 32.26 18.81 4.11
C ALA A 148 32.07 20.28 3.74
N GLY A 149 31.77 20.53 2.49
CA GLY A 149 31.07 21.75 2.12
C GLY A 149 29.75 21.84 2.92
N PRO A 150 29.11 23.01 3.02
CA PRO A 150 27.89 23.19 3.77
C PRO A 150 26.90 22.10 3.35
N ILE A 151 26.37 21.33 4.32
CA ILE A 151 25.31 20.35 4.10
C ILE A 151 24.01 21.15 3.84
N GLY A 152 23.98 21.80 2.67
CA GLY A 152 22.74 22.25 2.07
C GLY A 152 22.25 21.10 1.20
N ARG A 153 20.98 20.70 1.36
CA ARG A 153 20.27 20.05 0.26
C ARG A 153 20.71 20.74 -1.03
N PRO A 154 21.13 20.03 -2.10
CA PRO A 154 21.34 20.67 -3.37
C PRO A 154 20.08 21.49 -3.65
N LYS A 155 20.22 22.80 -3.74
CA LYS A 155 19.12 23.68 -4.15
C LYS A 155 18.69 23.07 -5.46
N LYS A 156 17.42 22.61 -5.55
CA LYS A 156 16.82 22.31 -6.84
C LYS A 156 17.10 23.54 -7.67
N GLU A 157 17.95 23.41 -8.68
CA GLU A 157 18.05 24.40 -9.71
C GLU A 157 16.64 24.62 -10.22
N THR A 158 16.08 25.77 -9.88
CA THR A 158 14.85 26.24 -10.50
C THR A 158 15.23 26.34 -11.96
N ARG A 159 14.78 25.35 -12.76
CA ARG A 159 14.75 25.51 -14.21
C ARG A 159 14.00 26.81 -14.44
N GLN A 160 14.75 27.86 -14.70
CA GLN A 160 14.18 29.07 -15.26
C GLN A 160 13.49 28.62 -16.55
N CYS A 161 12.17 28.63 -16.50
CA CYS A 161 11.35 28.48 -17.69
C CYS A 161 11.72 29.67 -18.59
N GLN A 162 12.59 29.42 -19.54
CA GLN A 162 12.81 30.39 -20.62
C GLN A 162 11.50 30.43 -21.39
N LEU A 163 10.71 31.43 -21.06
CA LEU A 163 9.61 31.90 -21.91
C LEU A 163 10.25 32.43 -23.20
N GLU A 164 10.47 31.51 -24.14
CA GLU A 164 10.65 31.91 -25.54
C GLU A 164 9.39 32.64 -25.96
N THR A 165 9.48 33.96 -26.02
CA THR A 165 8.49 34.81 -26.62
C THR A 165 8.43 34.47 -28.11
N ARG A 166 7.57 33.54 -28.48
CA ARG A 166 7.19 33.40 -29.90
C ARG A 166 6.54 34.69 -30.34
N ARG A 167 7.27 35.48 -31.13
CA ARG A 167 6.70 36.58 -31.88
C ARG A 167 5.53 36.04 -32.71
N PRO A 168 4.36 36.69 -32.73
CA PRO A 168 3.29 36.31 -33.63
C PRO A 168 3.76 36.59 -35.06
N GLN A 169 3.73 35.58 -35.92
CA GLN A 169 3.93 35.74 -37.35
C GLN A 169 2.81 36.61 -37.89
N ALA A 170 3.21 37.69 -38.58
CA ALA A 170 2.29 38.58 -39.24
C ALA A 170 1.51 37.82 -40.33
N TRP A 171 0.21 37.90 -40.24
CA TRP A 171 -0.72 37.34 -41.22
C TRP A 171 -0.66 38.21 -42.47
N THR A 172 -0.17 37.68 -43.61
CA THR A 172 -0.27 38.35 -44.93
C THR A 172 -1.52 37.81 -45.62
N PRO A 173 -2.44 38.70 -46.06
CA PRO A 173 -3.59 38.25 -46.84
C PRO A 173 -3.13 37.89 -48.26
N ALA A 174 -3.56 36.69 -48.73
CA ALA A 174 -3.39 36.28 -50.10
C ALA A 174 -4.29 37.14 -51.00
N SER A 175 -3.67 37.79 -51.98
CA SER A 175 -4.34 38.47 -53.07
C SER A 175 -4.89 37.45 -54.07
N MET A 176 -6.09 37.72 -54.54
CA MET A 176 -6.88 37.11 -55.62
C MET A 176 -6.17 36.10 -56.52
#